data_d439a4303ceb5b464743bafc9b4e3f5e
#
_entry.id   d439a4303ceb5b464743bafc9b4e3f5e
#
_cell.length_a   1.000
_cell.length_b   1.000
_cell.length_c   1.000
_cell.angle_alpha   90.00
_cell.angle_beta   90.00
_cell.angle_gamma   90.00
#
_symmetry.space_group_name_H-M   'P 1'
#
loop_
_entity.id
_entity.type
_entity.pdbx_description
1 polymer ?
#
loop_
_entity_poly.entity_id
_entity_poly.type
_entity_poly.pdbx_seq_one_letter_code
_entity_poly.pdbx_strand_id
1 'polypeptide(L)'
;MKEKIEAEGFRWSVVESVPVHGDIKTQSGNYQLYIDNYKQTIRNLGECGVKTVTYNFIPMLDWLRTDANWTFPDSSRALRFDMKKFAAFDLFMLKRPGSENSYSAKIRNQAEEYFNSLNEQEKEGLKDNVLLSLPGSGEKFEPADVEE
;
A
#
# COMPACT_ATOMS: atom_id res chain seq x y z
N MET A 1 -5.25 17.89 -20.07
CA MET A 1 -4.45 18.10 -18.82
C MET A 1 -3.32 19.08 -19.08
N LYS A 2 -2.42 18.82 -20.01
CA LYS A 2 -1.26 19.68 -20.36
C LYS A 2 -1.69 21.15 -20.57
N GLU A 3 -2.62 21.40 -21.49
CA GLU A 3 -3.11 22.75 -21.81
C GLU A 3 -3.61 23.53 -20.59
N LYS A 4 -4.30 22.86 -19.66
CA LYS A 4 -4.75 23.50 -18.42
C LYS A 4 -3.60 23.91 -17.51
N ILE A 5 -2.57 23.07 -17.40
CA ILE A 5 -1.38 23.34 -16.58
C ILE A 5 -0.58 24.52 -17.18
N GLU A 6 -0.41 24.52 -18.51
CA GLU A 6 0.36 25.54 -19.21
C GLU A 6 -0.38 26.89 -19.27
N ALA A 7 -1.71 26.89 -19.33
CA ALA A 7 -2.51 28.10 -19.26
C ALA A 7 -2.38 28.86 -17.93
N GLU A 8 -2.07 28.13 -16.85
CA GLU A 8 -1.80 28.70 -15.51
C GLU A 8 -0.31 29.06 -15.31
N GLY A 9 0.52 29.01 -16.37
CA GLY A 9 1.93 29.38 -16.32
C GLY A 9 2.85 28.29 -15.75
N PHE A 10 2.35 27.08 -15.51
CA PHE A 10 3.12 25.95 -15.02
C PHE A 10 3.64 25.07 -16.15
N ARG A 11 4.70 24.31 -15.86
CA ARG A 11 5.23 23.29 -16.75
C ARG A 11 4.90 21.91 -16.21
N TRP A 12 4.28 21.07 -17.03
CA TRP A 12 4.08 19.67 -16.69
C TRP A 12 5.33 18.85 -16.98
N SER A 13 6.18 18.64 -15.98
CA SER A 13 7.50 18.02 -16.14
C SER A 13 7.57 16.59 -15.63
N VAL A 14 6.71 16.22 -14.69
CA VAL A 14 6.72 14.91 -14.01
C VAL A 14 5.30 14.37 -13.89
N VAL A 15 5.16 13.07 -14.02
CA VAL A 15 3.96 12.33 -13.64
C VAL A 15 4.34 11.33 -12.54
N GLU A 16 3.63 11.39 -11.44
CA GLU A 16 3.74 10.42 -10.37
C GLU A 16 2.72 9.30 -10.54
N SER A 17 3.19 8.07 -10.35
CA SER A 17 2.36 6.89 -10.22
C SER A 17 1.45 6.58 -11.41
N VAL A 18 2.02 6.27 -12.57
CA VAL A 18 1.25 5.53 -13.57
C VAL A 18 0.95 4.14 -12.96
N PRO A 19 -0.34 3.80 -12.73
CA PRO A 19 -0.68 2.55 -12.03
C PRO A 19 -0.22 1.31 -12.80
N VAL A 20 0.37 0.36 -12.08
CA VAL A 20 0.68 -0.98 -12.59
C VAL A 20 -0.46 -1.92 -12.20
N HIS A 21 -1.16 -2.47 -13.19
CA HIS A 21 -2.30 -3.36 -12.95
C HIS A 21 -1.90 -4.64 -12.19
N GLY A 22 -2.77 -5.16 -11.35
CA GLY A 22 -2.55 -6.37 -10.57
C GLY A 22 -2.12 -7.58 -11.44
N ASP A 23 -2.79 -7.82 -12.55
CA ASP A 23 -2.46 -8.91 -13.48
C ASP A 23 -1.00 -8.85 -13.98
N ILE A 24 -0.41 -7.65 -14.13
CA ILE A 24 1.00 -7.51 -14.49
C ILE A 24 1.89 -8.04 -13.37
N LYS A 25 1.53 -7.74 -12.13
CA LYS A 25 2.31 -8.09 -10.94
C LYS A 25 2.35 -9.60 -10.72
N THR A 26 1.23 -10.26 -10.97
CA THR A 26 1.07 -11.71 -10.79
C THR A 26 1.26 -12.53 -12.08
N GLN A 27 1.45 -11.85 -13.23
CA GLN A 27 1.49 -12.49 -14.58
C GLN A 27 0.25 -13.36 -14.87
N SER A 28 -0.92 -12.91 -14.42
CA SER A 28 -2.19 -13.60 -14.58
C SER A 28 -3.14 -12.87 -15.53
N GLY A 29 -4.29 -13.47 -15.84
CA GLY A 29 -5.34 -12.84 -16.62
C GLY A 29 -4.86 -12.25 -17.96
N ASN A 30 -5.22 -11.00 -18.19
CA ASN A 30 -4.88 -10.27 -19.42
C ASN A 30 -3.62 -9.39 -19.26
N TYR A 31 -2.62 -9.84 -18.50
CA TYR A 31 -1.44 -9.03 -18.16
C TYR A 31 -0.74 -8.41 -19.39
N GLN A 32 -0.72 -9.12 -20.53
CA GLN A 32 -0.10 -8.59 -21.75
C GLN A 32 -0.83 -7.35 -22.29
N LEU A 33 -2.16 -7.36 -22.25
CA LEU A 33 -2.98 -6.20 -22.63
C LEU A 33 -2.67 -5.00 -21.73
N TYR A 34 -2.55 -5.23 -20.42
CA TYR A 34 -2.23 -4.15 -19.47
C TYR A 34 -0.80 -3.62 -19.62
N ILE A 35 0.14 -4.48 -20.00
CA ILE A 35 1.50 -4.04 -20.38
C ILE A 35 1.43 -3.12 -21.61
N ASP A 36 0.67 -3.47 -22.62
CA ASP A 36 0.57 -2.68 -23.84
C ASP A 36 -0.16 -1.34 -23.57
N ASN A 37 -1.19 -1.34 -22.74
CA ASN A 37 -1.85 -0.12 -22.27
C ASN A 37 -0.88 0.77 -21.48
N TYR A 38 -0.06 0.20 -20.61
CA TYR A 38 0.97 0.92 -19.86
C TYR A 38 1.99 1.57 -20.80
N LYS A 39 2.51 0.81 -21.77
CA LYS A 39 3.42 1.34 -22.81
C LYS A 39 2.78 2.49 -23.59
N GLN A 40 1.50 2.36 -23.95
CA GLN A 40 0.79 3.41 -24.66
C GLN A 40 0.66 4.68 -23.80
N THR A 41 0.36 4.52 -22.52
CA THR A 41 0.31 5.64 -21.58
C THR A 41 1.64 6.38 -21.50
N ILE A 42 2.76 5.63 -21.41
CA ILE A 42 4.11 6.23 -21.39
C ILE A 42 4.41 6.99 -22.69
N ARG A 43 4.02 6.43 -23.86
CA ARG A 43 4.19 7.13 -25.16
C ARG A 43 3.39 8.43 -25.20
N ASN A 44 2.13 8.40 -24.80
CA ASN A 44 1.27 9.58 -24.75
C ASN A 44 1.83 10.67 -23.82
N LEU A 45 2.40 10.29 -22.69
CA LEU A 45 3.09 11.24 -21.78
C LEU A 45 4.33 11.84 -22.44
N GLY A 46 5.11 11.03 -23.16
CA GLY A 46 6.25 11.50 -23.95
C GLY A 46 5.85 12.50 -25.00
N GLU A 47 4.77 12.26 -25.75
CA GLU A 47 4.20 13.19 -26.75
C GLU A 47 3.72 14.50 -26.08
N CYS A 48 3.26 14.45 -24.84
CA CYS A 48 2.96 15.65 -24.04
C CYS A 48 4.21 16.40 -23.56
N GLY A 49 5.42 15.87 -23.81
CA GLY A 49 6.69 16.47 -23.37
C GLY A 49 7.08 16.13 -21.94
N VAL A 50 6.37 15.22 -21.28
CA VAL A 50 6.74 14.70 -19.95
C VAL A 50 7.90 13.74 -20.11
N LYS A 51 9.03 14.05 -19.44
CA LYS A 51 10.29 13.26 -19.54
C LYS A 51 10.55 12.38 -18.35
N THR A 52 9.81 12.59 -17.27
CA THR A 52 10.00 11.84 -16.03
C THR A 52 8.68 11.27 -15.57
N VAL A 53 8.65 9.96 -15.38
CA VAL A 53 7.52 9.25 -14.78
C VAL A 53 8.09 8.45 -13.60
N THR A 54 7.52 8.65 -12.43
CA THR A 54 7.77 7.76 -11.30
C THR A 54 6.73 6.65 -11.30
N TYR A 55 7.09 5.48 -10.81
CA TYR A 55 6.15 4.38 -10.66
C TYR A 55 6.43 3.60 -9.39
N ASN A 56 5.38 3.00 -8.87
CA ASN A 56 5.47 2.07 -7.75
C ASN A 56 5.07 0.68 -8.24
N PHE A 57 6.00 -0.25 -8.15
CA PHE A 57 5.72 -1.66 -8.37
C PHE A 57 5.52 -2.31 -6.99
N ILE A 58 4.31 -2.19 -6.46
CA ILE A 58 3.95 -2.72 -5.16
C ILE A 58 3.26 -4.05 -5.39
N PRO A 59 3.86 -5.17 -4.95
CA PRO A 59 3.33 -6.50 -5.24
C PRO A 59 1.91 -6.69 -4.69
N MET A 60 1.64 -6.24 -3.48
CA MET A 60 0.36 -6.45 -2.82
C MET A 60 -0.03 -5.29 -1.91
N LEU A 61 0.44 -5.25 -0.66
CA LEU A 61 0.08 -4.21 0.29
C LEU A 61 0.89 -2.94 0.05
N ASP A 62 0.16 -1.84 -0.20
CA ASP A 62 0.73 -0.52 -0.44
C ASP A 62 0.62 0.33 0.84
N TRP A 63 1.69 1.08 1.14
CA TRP A 63 1.73 2.01 2.27
C TRP A 63 1.23 1.40 3.57
N LEU A 64 1.86 0.31 4.00
CA LEU A 64 1.54 -0.40 5.23
C LEU A 64 1.38 0.56 6.42
N ARG A 65 0.26 0.42 7.11
CA ARG A 65 -0.05 1.20 8.31
C ARG A 65 -0.73 0.33 9.35
N THR A 66 -0.56 0.67 10.60
CA THR A 66 -1.24 0.04 11.73
C THR A 66 -2.31 0.95 12.33
N ASP A 67 -2.21 2.23 12.01
CA ASP A 67 -3.15 3.27 12.43
C ASP A 67 -3.47 4.17 11.24
N ALA A 68 -4.74 4.18 10.81
CA ALA A 68 -5.18 5.01 9.68
C ALA A 68 -5.40 6.48 10.09
N ASN A 69 -5.48 6.77 11.39
CA ASN A 69 -5.89 8.07 11.91
C ASN A 69 -5.22 8.40 13.25
N TRP A 70 -3.90 8.22 13.30
CA TRP A 70 -3.12 8.54 14.50
C TRP A 70 -3.17 10.02 14.79
N THR A 71 -3.52 10.38 16.03
CA THR A 71 -3.58 11.78 16.48
C THR A 71 -2.30 12.15 17.23
N PHE A 72 -1.66 13.22 16.79
CA PHE A 72 -0.51 13.81 17.45
C PHE A 72 -0.91 14.72 18.61
N PRO A 73 0.04 15.10 19.50
CA PRO A 73 -0.23 16.02 20.64
C PRO A 73 -0.81 17.38 20.22
N ASP A 74 -0.51 17.85 19.01
CA ASP A 74 -1.05 19.09 18.43
C ASP A 74 -2.42 18.91 17.75
N SER A 75 -3.04 17.75 17.93
CA SER A 75 -4.33 17.35 17.31
C SER A 75 -4.30 17.14 15.80
N SER A 76 -3.14 17.25 15.15
CA SER A 76 -3.00 16.83 13.77
C SER A 76 -3.12 15.29 13.64
N ARG A 77 -3.46 14.81 12.45
CA ARG A 77 -3.66 13.38 12.20
C ARG A 77 -2.84 12.92 11.01
N ALA A 78 -2.32 11.69 11.11
CA ALA A 78 -1.59 11.04 10.01
C ALA A 78 -1.70 9.53 10.09
N LEU A 79 -1.29 8.89 9.00
CA LEU A 79 -1.03 7.45 8.98
C LEU A 79 0.18 7.14 9.87
N ARG A 80 0.13 6.04 10.58
CA ARG A 80 1.25 5.57 11.42
C ARG A 80 1.50 4.09 11.20
N PHE A 81 2.76 3.72 11.14
CA PHE A 81 3.21 2.35 11.22
C PHE A 81 3.89 2.09 12.58
N ASP A 82 3.47 1.03 13.25
CA ASP A 82 4.06 0.54 14.51
C ASP A 82 4.44 -0.94 14.33
N MET A 83 5.73 -1.23 14.39
CA MET A 83 6.28 -2.58 14.16
C MET A 83 5.68 -3.63 15.11
N LYS A 84 5.42 -3.27 16.36
CA LYS A 84 4.80 -4.17 17.34
C LYS A 84 3.39 -4.57 16.92
N LYS A 85 2.59 -3.59 16.48
CA LYS A 85 1.22 -3.83 16.01
C LYS A 85 1.21 -4.65 14.73
N PHE A 86 2.12 -4.34 13.79
CA PHE A 86 2.25 -5.09 12.55
C PHE A 86 2.68 -6.55 12.81
N ALA A 87 3.66 -6.76 13.70
CA ALA A 87 4.06 -8.10 14.10
C ALA A 87 2.94 -8.89 14.79
N ALA A 88 2.08 -8.21 15.56
CA ALA A 88 0.91 -8.83 16.16
C ALA A 88 -0.09 -9.29 15.09
N PHE A 89 -0.32 -8.48 14.06
CA PHE A 89 -1.13 -8.87 12.92
C PHE A 89 -0.52 -10.06 12.17
N ASP A 90 0.76 -9.99 11.78
CA ASP A 90 1.43 -11.01 10.98
C ASP A 90 1.55 -12.37 11.71
N LEU A 91 1.89 -12.34 13.01
CA LEU A 91 2.12 -13.56 13.80
C LEU A 91 0.82 -14.25 14.26
N PHE A 92 -0.19 -13.49 14.67
CA PHE A 92 -1.34 -14.03 15.41
C PHE A 92 -2.66 -13.95 14.64
N MET A 93 -2.76 -13.08 13.63
CA MET A 93 -3.96 -12.93 12.81
C MET A 93 -3.77 -13.54 11.43
N LEU A 94 -2.79 -13.09 10.66
CA LEU A 94 -2.44 -13.64 9.36
C LEU A 94 -1.79 -15.02 9.47
N LYS A 95 -0.97 -15.22 10.51
CA LYS A 95 -0.24 -16.49 10.79
C LYS A 95 0.64 -16.93 9.62
N ARG A 96 1.27 -15.97 8.96
CA ARG A 96 2.10 -16.22 7.79
C ARG A 96 3.19 -17.25 8.11
N PRO A 97 3.35 -18.31 7.32
CA PRO A 97 4.36 -19.36 7.57
C PRO A 97 5.76 -18.78 7.71
N GLY A 98 6.45 -19.12 8.79
CA GLY A 98 7.83 -18.66 9.06
C GLY A 98 7.96 -17.20 9.51
N SER A 99 6.87 -16.50 9.75
CA SER A 99 6.87 -15.09 10.17
C SER A 99 7.64 -14.85 11.46
N GLU A 100 7.69 -15.82 12.38
CA GLU A 100 8.46 -15.75 13.62
C GLU A 100 9.95 -15.48 13.38
N ASN A 101 10.50 -15.91 12.25
CA ASN A 101 11.90 -15.68 11.88
C ASN A 101 12.16 -14.25 11.37
N SER A 102 11.10 -13.52 11.05
CA SER A 102 11.17 -12.15 10.55
C SER A 102 11.32 -11.11 11.66
N TYR A 103 11.12 -11.52 12.91
CA TYR A 103 11.10 -10.60 14.06
C TYR A 103 12.07 -11.02 15.15
N SER A 104 12.72 -10.02 15.79
CA SER A 104 13.53 -10.29 16.98
C SER A 104 12.67 -10.81 18.14
N ALA A 105 13.26 -11.53 19.08
CA ALA A 105 12.56 -12.01 20.28
C ALA A 105 11.86 -10.88 21.05
N LYS A 106 12.49 -9.70 21.12
CA LYS A 106 11.89 -8.52 21.74
C LYS A 106 10.59 -8.09 21.07
N ILE A 107 10.60 -8.02 19.74
CA ILE A 107 9.41 -7.62 18.97
C ILE A 107 8.31 -8.68 19.10
N ARG A 108 8.66 -9.97 19.05
CA ARG A 108 7.68 -11.06 19.24
C ARG A 108 6.97 -10.97 20.60
N ASN A 109 7.73 -10.81 21.68
CA ASN A 109 7.15 -10.67 23.02
C ASN A 109 6.23 -9.43 23.12
N GLN A 110 6.67 -8.30 22.60
CA GLN A 110 5.84 -7.08 22.58
C GLN A 110 4.57 -7.24 21.70
N ALA A 111 4.67 -7.96 20.61
CA ALA A 111 3.54 -8.25 19.74
C ALA A 111 2.51 -9.17 20.43
N GLU A 112 2.99 -10.20 21.15
CA GLU A 112 2.15 -11.12 21.91
C GLU A 112 1.43 -10.40 23.05
N GLU A 113 2.14 -9.62 23.85
CA GLU A 113 1.56 -8.80 24.92
C GLU A 113 0.48 -7.86 24.36
N TYR A 114 0.79 -7.18 23.26
CA TYR A 114 -0.15 -6.28 22.60
C TYR A 114 -1.37 -7.04 22.08
N PHE A 115 -1.19 -8.15 21.36
CA PHE A 115 -2.28 -8.95 20.81
C PHE A 115 -3.23 -9.45 21.91
N ASN A 116 -2.68 -9.93 23.02
CA ASN A 116 -3.44 -10.41 24.18
C ASN A 116 -4.19 -9.29 24.92
N SER A 117 -3.76 -8.03 24.75
CA SER A 117 -4.44 -6.88 25.33
C SER A 117 -5.64 -6.37 24.51
N LEU A 118 -5.78 -6.82 23.25
CA LEU A 118 -6.82 -6.36 22.35
C LEU A 118 -8.12 -7.14 22.55
N ASN A 119 -9.25 -6.43 22.54
CA ASN A 119 -10.57 -7.02 22.36
C ASN A 119 -10.83 -7.32 20.86
N GLU A 120 -11.92 -8.03 20.54
CA GLU A 120 -12.21 -8.46 19.17
C GLU A 120 -12.44 -7.28 18.20
N GLN A 121 -13.05 -6.19 18.66
CA GLN A 121 -13.25 -4.99 17.83
C GLN A 121 -11.93 -4.30 17.50
N GLU A 122 -11.00 -4.27 18.45
CA GLU A 122 -9.66 -3.70 18.25
C GLU A 122 -8.81 -4.57 17.32
N LYS A 123 -8.94 -5.89 17.38
CA LYS A 123 -8.31 -6.82 16.45
C LYS A 123 -8.82 -6.59 15.04
N GLU A 124 -10.14 -6.51 14.85
CA GLU A 124 -10.73 -6.24 13.54
C GLU A 124 -10.26 -4.88 13.00
N GLY A 125 -10.23 -3.84 13.83
CA GLY A 125 -9.71 -2.54 13.46
C GLY A 125 -8.23 -2.56 13.05
N LEU A 126 -7.39 -3.37 13.71
CA LEU A 126 -5.99 -3.55 13.33
C LEU A 126 -5.89 -4.25 11.95
N LYS A 127 -6.66 -5.30 11.74
CA LYS A 127 -6.75 -6.01 10.46
C LYS A 127 -7.15 -5.07 9.34
N ASP A 128 -8.23 -4.34 9.52
CA ASP A 128 -8.71 -3.37 8.54
C ASP A 128 -7.66 -2.30 8.20
N ASN A 129 -6.96 -1.78 9.20
CA ASN A 129 -5.91 -0.79 8.98
C ASN A 129 -4.74 -1.33 8.16
N VAL A 130 -4.31 -2.57 8.42
CA VAL A 130 -3.17 -3.18 7.72
C VAL A 130 -3.54 -3.57 6.29
N LEU A 131 -4.74 -4.15 6.09
CA LEU A 131 -5.21 -4.61 4.79
C LEU A 131 -5.83 -3.50 3.92
N LEU A 132 -6.00 -2.30 4.49
CA LEU A 132 -6.53 -1.16 3.75
C LEU A 132 -5.52 -0.70 2.69
N SER A 133 -5.92 -0.77 1.43
CA SER A 133 -5.12 -0.24 0.33
C SER A 133 -5.13 1.30 0.30
N LEU A 134 -4.48 1.91 -0.70
CA LEU A 134 -4.45 3.38 -0.83
C LEU A 134 -5.85 3.98 -0.79
N PRO A 135 -6.05 5.11 -0.09
CA PRO A 135 -7.32 5.83 -0.12
C PRO A 135 -7.74 6.13 -1.56
N GLY A 136 -8.93 5.66 -1.95
CA GLY A 136 -9.49 5.86 -3.28
C GLY A 136 -9.14 4.81 -4.33
N SER A 137 -8.33 3.80 -4.02
CA SER A 137 -8.08 2.69 -4.95
C SER A 137 -9.30 1.77 -5.12
N GLY A 138 -10.19 1.72 -4.12
CA GLY A 138 -11.31 0.79 -4.08
C GLY A 138 -10.92 -0.67 -3.86
N GLU A 139 -9.62 -0.96 -3.77
CA GLU A 139 -9.11 -2.31 -3.51
C GLU A 139 -9.13 -2.61 -2.02
N LYS A 140 -9.68 -3.74 -1.66
CA LYS A 140 -9.58 -4.34 -0.32
C LYS A 140 -8.94 -5.71 -0.46
N PHE A 141 -8.02 -6.00 0.43
CA PHE A 141 -7.39 -7.31 0.51
C PHE A 141 -7.98 -8.10 1.67
N GLU A 142 -8.22 -9.37 1.45
CA GLU A 142 -8.54 -10.32 2.51
C GLU A 142 -7.24 -11.04 2.93
N PRO A 143 -7.18 -11.64 4.15
CA PRO A 143 -6.00 -12.37 4.58
C PRO A 143 -5.53 -13.44 3.57
N ALA A 144 -6.47 -14.12 2.92
CA ALA A 144 -6.16 -15.14 1.91
C ALA A 144 -5.42 -14.58 0.68
N ASP A 145 -5.63 -13.31 0.32
CA ASP A 145 -4.95 -12.67 -0.81
C ASP A 145 -3.46 -12.41 -0.51
N VAL A 146 -3.09 -12.42 0.78
CA VAL A 146 -1.73 -12.11 1.26
C VAL A 146 -0.93 -13.39 1.54
N GLU A 147 -1.58 -14.55 1.60
CA GLU A 147 -0.95 -15.85 1.89
C GLU A 147 -0.34 -16.52 0.66
N GLU A 148 -0.69 -16.13 -0.57
CA GLU A 148 -0.11 -16.62 -1.83
C GLU A 148 1.20 -15.89 -2.17
#